data_8fe16d722403ceeb4f40cf5589887ec8
#
_entry.id   8fe16d722403ceeb4f40cf5589887ec8
#
_cell.length_a   1.000
_cell.length_b   1.000
_cell.length_c   1.000
_cell.angle_alpha   90.00
_cell.angle_beta   90.00
_cell.angle_gamma   90.00
#
_symmetry.space_group_name_H-M   'P 1'
#
loop_
_entity.id
_entity.type
_entity.pdbx_description
1 polymer ?
#
loop_
_entity_poly.entity_id
_entity_poly.type
_entity_poly.pdbx_seq_one_letter_code
_entity_poly.pdbx_strand_id
1 'polypeptide(L)'
;MGGEMGSPMIPPPHAPDFLAASGWEGAEILPLAGDASFRRYFRVVRGERSAVLMDAPPPHEDPRPFINVAEWLAGAGLSAPEILARDLEKGLLLLGDFGSTRLRETLDSDPGRERELYELATDVLVHLHAYPPMEGLRPHGLEQWLDELALFTDWYCSAVGAEVDADAYRAAWTEALTPVANDGLGPVTVLRDYHAENIMLVEGRDGVAHFGLLDFQDAVAGHPAYDLASVLEDARRDVPEAIERAMLDRYIAASGHGEALERAYWALEAQRNTRILGVFTRLWKRDNKPGYRRFQPRMWGLLERDLAQPGLEPVRKWFDANIGPMHRREPWQEAA
;
A
#
# COMPACT_ATOMS: atom_id res chain seq x y z
N MET A 1 17.59 -6.50 24.12
CA MET A 1 17.93 -7.94 24.12
C MET A 1 16.66 -8.71 24.39
N GLY A 2 16.35 -9.74 23.60
CA GLY A 2 15.19 -10.61 23.72
C GLY A 2 14.09 -10.26 22.70
N GLY A 3 14.39 -10.42 21.39
CA GLY A 3 13.34 -10.55 20.40
C GLY A 3 12.61 -11.86 20.70
N GLU A 4 11.31 -11.80 20.94
CA GLU A 4 10.45 -12.96 20.92
C GLU A 4 10.65 -13.64 19.55
N MET A 5 11.26 -14.81 19.56
CA MET A 5 11.27 -15.68 18.39
C MET A 5 9.82 -16.13 18.20
N GLY A 6 9.14 -15.49 17.25
CA GLY A 6 7.83 -15.95 16.79
C GLY A 6 7.93 -17.44 16.47
N SER A 7 6.86 -18.20 16.72
CA SER A 7 6.80 -19.62 16.35
C SER A 7 7.27 -19.81 14.91
N PRO A 8 8.13 -20.79 14.61
CA PRO A 8 8.66 -20.98 13.27
C PRO A 8 7.48 -21.11 12.29
N MET A 9 7.48 -20.30 11.22
CA MET A 9 6.46 -20.38 10.19
C MET A 9 6.62 -21.72 9.46
N ILE A 10 5.70 -22.66 9.72
CA ILE A 10 5.74 -24.01 9.17
C ILE A 10 4.97 -24.04 7.85
N PRO A 11 5.56 -24.57 6.76
CA PRO A 11 4.84 -24.77 5.50
C PRO A 11 3.61 -25.65 5.69
N PRO A 12 2.53 -25.42 4.87
CA PRO A 12 1.35 -26.26 4.96
C PRO A 12 1.68 -27.73 4.63
N PRO A 13 1.00 -28.71 5.25
CA PRO A 13 1.36 -30.14 5.11
C PRO A 13 1.37 -30.67 3.67
N HIS A 14 0.56 -30.07 2.81
CA HIS A 14 0.43 -30.45 1.39
C HIS A 14 1.39 -29.68 0.45
N ALA A 15 2.23 -28.79 0.97
CA ALA A 15 3.21 -28.06 0.16
C ALA A 15 4.23 -29.00 -0.53
N PRO A 16 4.80 -30.02 0.10
CA PRO A 16 5.75 -30.93 -0.56
C PRO A 16 5.15 -31.63 -1.79
N ASP A 17 3.91 -32.15 -1.68
CA ASP A 17 3.23 -32.85 -2.77
C ASP A 17 2.91 -31.89 -3.93
N PHE A 18 2.44 -30.68 -3.61
CA PHE A 18 2.20 -29.63 -4.61
C PHE A 18 3.50 -29.26 -5.35
N LEU A 19 4.58 -29.06 -4.62
CA LEU A 19 5.88 -28.73 -5.19
C LEU A 19 6.43 -29.86 -6.05
N ALA A 20 6.30 -31.12 -5.62
CA ALA A 20 6.71 -32.30 -6.41
C ALA A 20 5.94 -32.37 -7.73
N ALA A 21 4.61 -32.22 -7.68
CA ALA A 21 3.75 -32.20 -8.88
C ALA A 21 4.08 -31.01 -9.82
N SER A 22 4.64 -29.94 -9.31
CA SER A 22 5.03 -28.74 -10.06
C SER A 22 6.50 -28.74 -10.52
N GLY A 23 7.22 -29.88 -10.41
CA GLY A 23 8.62 -30.01 -10.85
C GLY A 23 9.65 -29.43 -9.87
N TRP A 24 9.27 -29.33 -8.59
CA TRP A 24 10.11 -28.82 -7.49
C TRP A 24 10.31 -29.87 -6.39
N GLU A 25 10.26 -31.17 -6.75
CA GLU A 25 10.52 -32.25 -5.81
C GLU A 25 11.89 -32.10 -5.13
N GLY A 26 11.90 -32.25 -3.80
CA GLY A 26 13.11 -32.13 -2.99
C GLY A 26 13.63 -30.70 -2.80
N ALA A 27 12.85 -29.67 -3.19
CA ALA A 27 13.22 -28.30 -2.92
C ALA A 27 13.18 -27.97 -1.42
N GLU A 28 14.08 -27.12 -0.98
CA GLU A 28 14.07 -26.53 0.36
C GLU A 28 12.98 -25.45 0.44
N ILE A 29 12.22 -25.41 1.54
CA ILE A 29 11.15 -24.46 1.78
C ILE A 29 11.56 -23.58 2.97
N LEU A 30 11.86 -22.31 2.68
CA LEU A 30 12.35 -21.34 3.65
C LEU A 30 11.28 -20.29 3.95
N PRO A 31 11.00 -19.96 5.22
CA PRO A 31 10.02 -18.93 5.52
C PRO A 31 10.48 -17.56 5.00
N LEU A 32 9.56 -16.83 4.36
CA LEU A 32 9.69 -15.40 4.11
C LEU A 32 8.97 -14.63 5.22
N ALA A 33 9.30 -13.33 5.39
CA ALA A 33 8.63 -12.49 6.38
C ALA A 33 7.11 -12.53 6.13
N GLY A 34 6.33 -12.86 7.17
CA GLY A 34 4.88 -12.92 7.09
C GLY A 34 4.26 -11.52 7.08
N ASP A 35 3.14 -11.37 6.38
CA ASP A 35 2.33 -10.15 6.34
C ASP A 35 1.30 -10.12 7.49
N ALA A 36 0.53 -9.02 7.55
CA ALA A 36 -0.57 -8.84 8.49
C ALA A 36 -1.83 -9.70 8.14
N SER A 37 -1.83 -10.39 7.00
CA SER A 37 -2.90 -11.26 6.52
C SER A 37 -2.73 -12.73 6.95
N PHE A 38 -3.71 -13.57 6.60
CA PHE A 38 -3.60 -15.03 6.76
C PHE A 38 -2.70 -15.67 5.70
N ARG A 39 -2.27 -14.92 4.67
CA ARG A 39 -1.35 -15.41 3.66
C ARG A 39 0.04 -15.59 4.24
N ARG A 40 0.69 -16.69 3.85
CA ARG A 40 2.06 -17.01 4.23
C ARG A 40 2.90 -17.23 2.98
N TYR A 41 4.13 -16.78 3.04
CA TYR A 41 5.03 -16.87 1.90
C TYR A 41 6.29 -17.63 2.30
N PHE A 42 6.74 -18.50 1.39
CA PHE A 42 7.95 -19.31 1.58
C PHE A 42 8.79 -19.25 0.31
N ARG A 43 10.09 -19.03 0.46
CA ARG A 43 11.01 -19.19 -0.66
C ARG A 43 11.29 -20.68 -0.87
N VAL A 44 11.14 -21.13 -2.10
CA VAL A 44 11.38 -22.50 -2.53
C VAL A 44 12.67 -22.52 -3.32
N VAL A 45 13.68 -23.29 -2.87
CA VAL A 45 15.02 -23.31 -3.49
C VAL A 45 15.35 -24.72 -3.93
N ARG A 46 15.77 -24.88 -5.20
CA ARG A 46 16.22 -26.14 -5.77
C ARG A 46 17.45 -25.90 -6.66
N GLY A 47 18.64 -26.17 -6.14
CA GLY A 47 19.89 -25.83 -6.82
C GLY A 47 20.02 -24.31 -7.01
N GLU A 48 20.19 -23.86 -8.25
CA GLU A 48 20.27 -22.43 -8.60
C GLU A 48 18.90 -21.79 -8.88
N ARG A 49 17.81 -22.57 -8.82
CA ARG A 49 16.46 -22.07 -9.09
C ARG A 49 15.78 -21.67 -7.81
N SER A 50 15.08 -20.54 -7.83
CA SER A 50 14.19 -20.11 -6.74
C SER A 50 12.80 -19.79 -7.25
N ALA A 51 11.80 -19.96 -6.38
CA ALA A 51 10.41 -19.59 -6.57
C ALA A 51 9.81 -19.18 -5.21
N VAL A 52 8.62 -18.63 -5.20
CA VAL A 52 7.90 -18.30 -3.97
C VAL A 52 6.63 -19.13 -3.88
N LEU A 53 6.47 -19.88 -2.83
CA LEU A 53 5.21 -20.54 -2.48
C LEU A 53 4.37 -19.58 -1.69
N MET A 54 3.19 -19.22 -2.21
CA MET A 54 2.15 -18.52 -1.48
C MET A 54 1.14 -19.54 -0.95
N ASP A 55 0.84 -19.47 0.33
CA ASP A 55 -0.20 -20.22 1.01
C ASP A 55 -1.31 -19.25 1.44
N ALA A 56 -2.45 -19.36 0.78
CA ALA A 56 -3.67 -18.58 1.01
C ALA A 56 -4.79 -19.52 1.46
N PRO A 57 -4.81 -19.94 2.76
CA PRO A 57 -5.60 -21.07 3.23
C PRO A 57 -7.11 -20.80 3.20
N PRO A 58 -7.91 -21.59 2.44
CA PRO A 58 -9.36 -21.50 2.51
C PRO A 58 -9.90 -21.90 3.91
N PRO A 59 -11.03 -21.34 4.38
CA PRO A 59 -11.86 -20.33 3.72
C PRO A 59 -11.42 -18.88 4.02
N HIS A 60 -10.28 -18.69 4.69
CA HIS A 60 -9.84 -17.38 5.18
C HIS A 60 -9.28 -16.48 4.08
N GLU A 61 -8.69 -17.08 3.05
CA GLU A 61 -8.10 -16.36 1.91
C GLU A 61 -8.54 -17.00 0.58
N ASP A 62 -8.60 -16.16 -0.46
CA ASP A 62 -8.87 -16.56 -1.83
C ASP A 62 -7.71 -16.09 -2.72
N PRO A 63 -6.97 -17.00 -3.38
CA PRO A 63 -5.86 -16.60 -4.25
C PRO A 63 -6.29 -16.03 -5.62
N ARG A 64 -7.58 -16.14 -6.01
CA ARG A 64 -8.06 -15.69 -7.32
C ARG A 64 -7.88 -14.19 -7.57
N PRO A 65 -8.15 -13.26 -6.63
CA PRO A 65 -7.86 -11.85 -6.85
C PRO A 65 -6.38 -11.59 -7.17
N PHE A 66 -5.46 -12.25 -6.45
CA PHE A 66 -4.03 -12.17 -6.75
C PHE A 66 -3.70 -12.61 -8.17
N ILE A 67 -4.21 -13.77 -8.60
CA ILE A 67 -3.99 -14.31 -9.95
C ILE A 67 -4.50 -13.34 -11.01
N ASN A 68 -5.73 -12.87 -10.88
CA ASN A 68 -6.37 -12.00 -11.85
C ASN A 68 -5.60 -10.69 -12.04
N VAL A 69 -5.18 -10.05 -10.94
CA VAL A 69 -4.42 -8.80 -11.00
C VAL A 69 -3.01 -9.05 -11.53
N ALA A 70 -2.32 -10.13 -11.12
CA ALA A 70 -1.00 -10.47 -11.60
C ALA A 70 -0.99 -10.70 -13.13
N GLU A 71 -1.94 -11.48 -13.65
CA GLU A 71 -2.06 -11.78 -15.09
C GLU A 71 -2.39 -10.49 -15.87
N TRP A 72 -3.25 -9.62 -15.35
CA TRP A 72 -3.57 -8.34 -15.97
C TRP A 72 -2.37 -7.38 -16.01
N LEU A 73 -1.64 -7.24 -14.89
CA LEU A 73 -0.41 -6.42 -14.82
C LEU A 73 0.65 -6.91 -15.79
N ALA A 74 0.86 -8.24 -15.89
CA ALA A 74 1.78 -8.84 -16.86
C ALA A 74 1.33 -8.56 -18.32
N GLY A 75 0.03 -8.61 -18.60
CA GLY A 75 -0.55 -8.24 -19.88
C GLY A 75 -0.36 -6.77 -20.24
N ALA A 76 -0.29 -5.90 -19.25
CA ALA A 76 0.04 -4.47 -19.40
C ALA A 76 1.57 -4.21 -19.50
N GLY A 77 2.42 -5.24 -19.51
CA GLY A 77 3.89 -5.09 -19.61
C GLY A 77 4.58 -4.70 -18.30
N LEU A 78 3.86 -4.78 -17.17
CA LEU A 78 4.41 -4.57 -15.83
C LEU A 78 4.89 -5.90 -15.23
N SER A 79 5.75 -5.83 -14.21
CA SER A 79 6.27 -7.02 -13.55
C SER A 79 5.44 -7.37 -12.33
N ALA A 80 4.55 -8.35 -12.46
CA ALA A 80 3.95 -9.09 -11.35
C ALA A 80 4.60 -10.48 -11.25
N PRO A 81 4.57 -11.16 -10.08
CA PRO A 81 5.08 -12.52 -9.96
C PRO A 81 4.37 -13.47 -10.93
N GLU A 82 5.15 -14.16 -11.78
CA GLU A 82 4.62 -15.16 -12.70
C GLU A 82 3.96 -16.31 -11.94
N ILE A 83 2.79 -16.76 -12.37
CA ILE A 83 2.10 -17.91 -11.78
C ILE A 83 2.65 -19.19 -12.41
N LEU A 84 3.60 -19.84 -11.75
CA LEU A 84 4.25 -21.06 -12.23
C LEU A 84 3.38 -22.30 -12.05
N ALA A 85 2.61 -22.36 -10.96
CA ALA A 85 1.64 -23.44 -10.69
C ALA A 85 0.56 -22.94 -9.69
N ARG A 86 -0.59 -23.63 -9.69
CA ARG A 86 -1.70 -23.32 -8.79
C ARG A 86 -2.48 -24.54 -8.34
N ASP A 87 -2.90 -24.55 -7.07
CA ASP A 87 -3.86 -25.48 -6.48
C ASP A 87 -4.89 -24.65 -5.70
N LEU A 88 -5.99 -24.29 -6.35
CA LEU A 88 -7.01 -23.40 -5.78
C LEU A 88 -7.81 -24.06 -4.66
N GLU A 89 -7.92 -25.40 -4.65
CA GLU A 89 -8.63 -26.13 -3.60
C GLU A 89 -7.87 -26.05 -2.26
N LYS A 90 -6.54 -26.04 -2.33
CA LYS A 90 -5.67 -25.92 -1.15
C LYS A 90 -5.20 -24.48 -0.90
N GLY A 91 -5.51 -23.55 -1.81
CA GLY A 91 -5.07 -22.17 -1.73
C GLY A 91 -3.56 -21.97 -1.96
N LEU A 92 -2.92 -22.83 -2.76
CA LEU A 92 -1.49 -22.75 -3.04
C LEU A 92 -1.20 -22.16 -4.42
N LEU A 93 -0.25 -21.22 -4.45
CA LEU A 93 0.37 -20.74 -5.69
C LEU A 93 1.89 -20.90 -5.61
N LEU A 94 2.49 -21.33 -6.71
CA LEU A 94 3.93 -21.23 -6.91
C LEU A 94 4.19 -20.04 -7.85
N LEU A 95 4.98 -19.10 -7.38
CA LEU A 95 5.21 -17.80 -8.01
C LEU A 95 6.67 -17.64 -8.43
N GLY A 96 6.91 -16.86 -9.48
CA GLY A 96 8.25 -16.38 -9.81
C GLY A 96 8.85 -15.57 -8.66
N ASP A 97 10.14 -15.77 -8.39
CA ASP A 97 10.89 -15.07 -7.34
C ASP A 97 11.59 -13.85 -7.93
N PHE A 98 11.28 -12.67 -7.42
CA PHE A 98 11.95 -11.41 -7.79
C PHE A 98 13.28 -11.18 -7.06
N GLY A 99 13.72 -12.16 -6.25
CA GLY A 99 14.91 -12.02 -5.44
C GLY A 99 14.67 -11.34 -4.10
N SER A 100 15.64 -10.56 -3.63
CA SER A 100 15.60 -9.95 -2.29
C SER A 100 15.80 -8.43 -2.28
N THR A 101 15.99 -7.81 -3.45
CA THR A 101 16.29 -6.38 -3.54
C THR A 101 14.99 -5.57 -3.58
N ARG A 102 14.61 -4.98 -2.46
CA ARG A 102 13.45 -4.09 -2.38
C ARG A 102 13.84 -2.64 -2.67
N LEU A 103 12.89 -1.90 -3.20
CA LEU A 103 13.05 -0.46 -3.40
C LEU A 103 13.38 0.24 -2.07
N ARG A 104 12.73 -0.15 -0.97
CA ARG A 104 12.95 0.42 0.37
C ARG A 104 14.40 0.30 0.81
N GLU A 105 14.99 -0.91 0.79
CA GLU A 105 16.36 -1.13 1.22
C GLU A 105 17.37 -0.43 0.29
N THR A 106 17.06 -0.37 -1.01
CA THR A 106 17.91 0.35 -1.99
C THR A 106 17.93 1.84 -1.71
N LEU A 107 16.77 2.46 -1.47
CA LEU A 107 16.66 3.89 -1.12
C LEU A 107 17.36 4.22 0.19
N ASP A 108 17.36 3.32 1.17
CA ASP A 108 18.00 3.52 2.47
C ASP A 108 19.54 3.34 2.36
N SER A 109 20.01 2.45 1.48
CA SER A 109 21.46 2.15 1.31
C SER A 109 22.14 3.03 0.29
N ASP A 110 21.43 3.55 -0.71
CA ASP A 110 21.98 4.41 -1.78
C ASP A 110 21.07 5.63 -2.02
N PRO A 111 21.12 6.64 -1.15
CA PRO A 111 20.35 7.88 -1.32
C PRO A 111 20.64 8.63 -2.63
N GLY A 112 21.79 8.35 -3.28
CA GLY A 112 22.16 8.97 -4.56
C GLY A 112 21.22 8.56 -5.71
N ARG A 113 20.56 7.42 -5.60
CA ARG A 113 19.60 6.91 -6.58
C ARG A 113 18.14 7.31 -6.30
N GLU A 114 17.90 8.02 -5.20
CA GLU A 114 16.53 8.29 -4.74
C GLU A 114 15.67 8.95 -5.83
N ARG A 115 16.18 9.98 -6.48
CA ARG A 115 15.47 10.68 -7.54
C ARG A 115 15.18 9.76 -8.74
N GLU A 116 16.17 9.03 -9.23
CA GLU A 116 16.00 8.08 -10.34
C GLU A 116 14.92 7.04 -10.05
N LEU A 117 14.95 6.47 -8.85
CA LEU A 117 14.01 5.42 -8.45
C LEU A 117 12.58 5.93 -8.25
N TYR A 118 12.40 7.16 -7.72
CA TYR A 118 11.06 7.77 -7.65
C TYR A 118 10.55 8.22 -9.01
N GLU A 119 11.43 8.67 -9.92
CA GLU A 119 11.06 8.92 -11.33
C GLU A 119 10.52 7.65 -11.98
N LEU A 120 11.19 6.51 -11.78
CA LEU A 120 10.72 5.23 -12.28
C LEU A 120 9.41 4.78 -11.62
N ALA A 121 9.25 4.97 -10.29
CA ALA A 121 8.00 4.66 -9.61
C ALA A 121 6.84 5.48 -10.17
N THR A 122 7.08 6.75 -10.48
CA THR A 122 6.08 7.61 -11.13
C THR A 122 5.76 7.15 -12.55
N ASP A 123 6.78 6.75 -13.33
CA ASP A 123 6.60 6.25 -14.70
C ASP A 123 5.82 4.94 -14.75
N VAL A 124 5.97 4.07 -13.75
CA VAL A 124 5.14 2.86 -13.59
C VAL A 124 3.66 3.24 -13.46
N LEU A 125 3.33 4.25 -12.66
CA LEU A 125 1.94 4.71 -12.50
C LEU A 125 1.41 5.39 -13.77
N VAL A 126 2.22 6.22 -14.43
CA VAL A 126 1.87 6.81 -15.74
C VAL A 126 1.54 5.71 -16.75
N HIS A 127 2.38 4.67 -16.82
CA HIS A 127 2.18 3.54 -17.70
C HIS A 127 0.92 2.74 -17.33
N LEU A 128 0.73 2.40 -16.05
CA LEU A 128 -0.43 1.66 -15.55
C LEU A 128 -1.74 2.38 -15.87
N HIS A 129 -1.79 3.68 -15.62
CA HIS A 129 -2.99 4.50 -15.79
C HIS A 129 -3.29 4.88 -17.25
N ALA A 130 -2.40 4.55 -18.19
CA ALA A 130 -2.66 4.65 -19.63
C ALA A 130 -3.57 3.51 -20.14
N TYR A 131 -3.74 2.44 -19.37
CA TYR A 131 -4.67 1.35 -19.67
C TYR A 131 -6.06 1.62 -19.10
N PRO A 132 -7.13 1.13 -19.73
CA PRO A 132 -8.43 1.07 -19.10
C PRO A 132 -8.34 0.33 -17.75
N PRO A 133 -9.16 0.69 -16.76
CA PRO A 133 -9.15 -0.03 -15.49
C PRO A 133 -9.46 -1.51 -15.72
N MET A 134 -8.80 -2.38 -14.97
CA MET A 134 -9.05 -3.83 -15.02
C MET A 134 -10.54 -4.10 -14.77
N GLU A 135 -11.15 -4.96 -15.58
CA GLU A 135 -12.55 -5.34 -15.41
C GLU A 135 -12.77 -6.10 -14.10
N GLY A 136 -13.92 -5.87 -13.48
CA GLY A 136 -14.33 -6.55 -12.25
C GLY A 136 -13.73 -5.99 -10.96
N LEU A 137 -12.95 -4.93 -11.02
CA LEU A 137 -12.49 -4.22 -9.82
C LEU A 137 -13.66 -3.52 -9.11
N ARG A 138 -13.62 -3.55 -7.78
CA ARG A 138 -14.58 -2.80 -6.96
C ARG A 138 -14.33 -1.30 -7.12
N PRO A 139 -15.38 -0.45 -7.16
CA PRO A 139 -15.20 0.99 -7.14
C PRO A 139 -14.56 1.45 -5.84
N HIS A 140 -13.72 2.50 -5.94
CA HIS A 140 -13.10 3.17 -4.81
C HIS A 140 -13.19 4.69 -5.03
N GLY A 141 -14.30 5.25 -4.60
CA GLY A 141 -14.67 6.65 -4.76
C GLY A 141 -15.16 7.24 -3.45
N LEU A 142 -15.97 8.31 -3.53
CA LEU A 142 -16.37 9.11 -2.37
C LEU A 142 -16.91 8.29 -1.20
N GLU A 143 -17.86 7.39 -1.42
CA GLU A 143 -18.45 6.60 -0.32
C GLU A 143 -17.41 5.71 0.35
N GLN A 144 -16.56 5.02 -0.43
CA GLN A 144 -15.51 4.16 0.12
C GLN A 144 -14.46 4.98 0.88
N TRP A 145 -14.09 6.17 0.37
CA TRP A 145 -13.17 7.07 1.08
C TRP A 145 -13.74 7.53 2.42
N LEU A 146 -15.03 7.90 2.44
CA LEU A 146 -15.72 8.32 3.66
C LEU A 146 -15.89 7.16 4.66
N ASP A 147 -16.16 5.95 4.19
CA ASP A 147 -16.27 4.77 5.06
C ASP A 147 -14.91 4.38 5.67
N GLU A 148 -13.83 4.48 4.88
CA GLU A 148 -12.47 4.23 5.39
C GLU A 148 -12.03 5.26 6.44
N LEU A 149 -12.51 6.49 6.35
CA LEU A 149 -12.23 7.55 7.33
C LEU A 149 -12.84 7.29 8.71
N ALA A 150 -13.89 6.48 8.81
CA ALA A 150 -14.46 6.08 10.09
C ALA A 150 -13.45 5.35 10.99
N LEU A 151 -12.41 4.72 10.41
CA LEU A 151 -11.32 4.12 11.18
C LEU A 151 -10.61 5.12 12.10
N PHE A 152 -10.55 6.40 11.74
CA PHE A 152 -9.96 7.42 12.58
C PHE A 152 -10.82 7.70 13.81
N THR A 153 -12.13 7.91 13.64
CA THR A 153 -13.03 8.16 14.77
C THR A 153 -13.20 6.93 15.65
N ASP A 154 -13.34 5.74 15.06
CA ASP A 154 -13.57 4.49 15.77
C ASP A 154 -12.37 4.04 16.60
N TRP A 155 -11.17 4.18 16.06
CA TRP A 155 -9.95 3.64 16.67
C TRP A 155 -9.05 4.70 17.24
N TYR A 156 -8.71 5.75 16.46
CA TYR A 156 -7.76 6.76 16.92
C TYR A 156 -8.37 7.62 18.01
N CYS A 157 -9.53 8.24 17.77
CA CYS A 157 -10.19 9.10 18.74
C CYS A 157 -10.47 8.36 20.04
N SER A 158 -10.98 7.13 19.95
CA SER A 158 -11.19 6.26 21.12
C SER A 158 -9.90 6.00 21.91
N ALA A 159 -8.79 5.75 21.21
CA ALA A 159 -7.52 5.42 21.84
C ALA A 159 -6.89 6.60 22.59
N VAL A 160 -7.13 7.84 22.14
CA VAL A 160 -6.61 9.08 22.76
C VAL A 160 -7.63 9.77 23.67
N GLY A 161 -8.84 9.21 23.82
CA GLY A 161 -9.89 9.78 24.66
C GLY A 161 -10.53 11.06 24.10
N ALA A 162 -10.49 11.25 22.79
CA ALA A 162 -11.15 12.36 22.13
C ALA A 162 -12.62 12.01 21.82
N GLU A 163 -13.55 12.74 22.43
CA GLU A 163 -14.97 12.64 22.10
C GLU A 163 -15.28 13.58 20.93
N VAL A 164 -15.75 13.03 19.81
CA VAL A 164 -15.96 13.78 18.58
C VAL A 164 -17.35 13.51 17.99
N ASP A 165 -17.90 14.50 17.28
CA ASP A 165 -19.08 14.35 16.46
C ASP A 165 -18.70 13.71 15.11
N ALA A 166 -19.04 12.43 14.92
CA ALA A 166 -18.74 11.66 13.72
C ALA A 166 -19.52 12.17 12.49
N ASP A 167 -20.73 12.72 12.68
CA ASP A 167 -21.52 13.26 11.57
C ASP A 167 -20.89 14.57 11.07
N ALA A 168 -20.48 15.45 11.96
CA ALA A 168 -19.74 16.66 11.61
C ALA A 168 -18.40 16.35 10.95
N TYR A 169 -17.70 15.29 11.39
CA TYR A 169 -16.48 14.78 10.77
C TYR A 169 -16.74 14.32 9.33
N ARG A 170 -17.74 13.44 9.13
CA ARG A 170 -18.11 12.94 7.80
C ARG A 170 -18.55 14.08 6.88
N ALA A 171 -19.29 15.07 7.39
CA ALA A 171 -19.71 16.23 6.61
C ALA A 171 -18.53 17.07 6.11
N ALA A 172 -17.54 17.36 6.97
CA ALA A 172 -16.34 18.10 6.58
C ALA A 172 -15.55 17.37 5.48
N TRP A 173 -15.38 16.06 5.60
CA TRP A 173 -14.73 15.26 4.56
C TRP A 173 -15.56 15.16 3.28
N THR A 174 -16.87 15.06 3.37
CA THR A 174 -17.75 15.08 2.19
C THR A 174 -17.59 16.37 1.40
N GLU A 175 -17.54 17.51 2.09
CA GLU A 175 -17.34 18.82 1.46
C GLU A 175 -15.98 18.87 0.72
N ALA A 176 -14.90 18.37 1.33
CA ALA A 176 -13.57 18.40 0.75
C ALA A 176 -13.38 17.40 -0.40
N LEU A 177 -13.95 16.19 -0.30
CA LEU A 177 -13.72 15.11 -1.27
C LEU A 177 -14.72 15.09 -2.44
N THR A 178 -15.90 15.71 -2.32
CA THR A 178 -16.88 15.76 -3.40
C THR A 178 -16.34 16.38 -4.70
N PRO A 179 -15.55 17.48 -4.68
CA PRO A 179 -14.94 18.03 -5.89
C PRO A 179 -13.97 17.06 -6.57
N VAL A 180 -13.21 16.27 -5.78
CA VAL A 180 -12.28 15.25 -6.28
C VAL A 180 -13.04 14.10 -6.93
N ALA A 181 -14.10 13.61 -6.28
CA ALA A 181 -14.91 12.51 -6.81
C ALA A 181 -15.62 12.87 -8.14
N ASN A 182 -15.76 14.16 -8.45
CA ASN A 182 -16.46 14.66 -9.63
C ASN A 182 -15.55 15.40 -10.61
N ASP A 183 -14.23 15.29 -10.50
CA ASP A 183 -13.29 16.02 -11.38
C ASP A 183 -13.12 15.38 -12.76
N GLY A 184 -13.64 14.16 -12.95
CA GLY A 184 -13.57 13.43 -14.21
C GLY A 184 -12.26 12.69 -14.46
N LEU A 185 -11.36 12.66 -13.47
CA LEU A 185 -10.07 11.96 -13.54
C LEU A 185 -10.21 10.50 -13.08
N GLY A 186 -10.52 9.62 -13.97
CA GLY A 186 -10.63 8.19 -13.66
C GLY A 186 -11.98 7.60 -14.06
N PRO A 187 -12.30 6.35 -13.62
CA PRO A 187 -11.43 5.50 -12.79
C PRO A 187 -10.25 4.88 -13.58
N VAL A 188 -9.17 4.60 -12.84
CA VAL A 188 -8.03 3.79 -13.27
C VAL A 188 -7.87 2.56 -12.37
N THR A 189 -6.98 1.61 -12.72
CA THR A 189 -6.57 0.56 -11.77
C THR A 189 -5.68 1.17 -10.69
N VAL A 190 -6.10 1.10 -9.45
CA VAL A 190 -5.38 1.55 -8.25
C VAL A 190 -4.93 0.33 -7.46
N LEU A 191 -3.62 0.22 -7.18
CA LEU A 191 -3.01 -0.90 -6.45
C LEU A 191 -3.21 -0.81 -4.94
N ARG A 192 -3.49 0.39 -4.41
CA ARG A 192 -3.71 0.76 -2.99
C ARG A 192 -2.46 0.76 -2.13
N ASP A 193 -1.69 -0.31 -2.17
CA ASP A 193 -0.49 -0.48 -1.35
C ASP A 193 0.79 -0.33 -2.19
N TYR A 194 0.79 0.66 -3.10
CA TYR A 194 1.93 1.01 -3.95
C TYR A 194 2.91 1.88 -3.18
N HIS A 195 3.84 1.26 -2.46
CA HIS A 195 4.87 1.93 -1.66
C HIS A 195 6.19 1.14 -1.67
N ALA A 196 7.27 1.74 -1.17
CA ALA A 196 8.63 1.23 -1.35
C ALA A 196 8.86 -0.19 -0.80
N GLU A 197 8.11 -0.65 0.21
CA GLU A 197 8.23 -2.01 0.74
C GLU A 197 7.59 -3.09 -0.17
N ASN A 198 6.66 -2.69 -1.05
CA ASN A 198 5.93 -3.57 -1.96
C ASN A 198 6.47 -3.53 -3.40
N ILE A 199 7.61 -2.88 -3.63
CA ILE A 199 8.27 -2.79 -4.92
C ILE A 199 9.62 -3.48 -4.84
N MET A 200 9.86 -4.42 -5.76
CA MET A 200 11.14 -5.13 -5.92
C MET A 200 11.91 -4.56 -7.11
N LEU A 201 13.24 -4.55 -7.05
CA LEU A 201 14.08 -4.26 -8.22
C LEU A 201 14.42 -5.60 -8.89
N VAL A 202 13.85 -5.81 -10.08
CA VAL A 202 13.97 -7.09 -10.82
C VAL A 202 15.19 -7.03 -11.74
N GLU A 203 16.16 -7.89 -11.49
CA GLU A 203 17.36 -7.98 -12.31
C GLU A 203 17.04 -8.39 -13.77
N GLY A 204 17.77 -7.82 -14.71
CA GLY A 204 17.62 -8.13 -16.13
C GLY A 204 16.35 -7.59 -16.80
N ARG A 205 15.60 -6.73 -16.12
CA ARG A 205 14.47 -5.99 -16.69
C ARG A 205 14.76 -4.49 -16.68
N ASP A 206 14.27 -3.79 -17.68
CA ASP A 206 14.50 -2.35 -17.86
C ASP A 206 13.18 -1.57 -17.89
N GLY A 207 13.26 -0.22 -17.73
CA GLY A 207 12.10 0.67 -17.74
C GLY A 207 11.08 0.29 -16.67
N VAL A 208 9.80 0.44 -16.96
CA VAL A 208 8.72 0.14 -16.00
C VAL A 208 8.70 -1.33 -15.54
N ALA A 209 9.23 -2.25 -16.34
CA ALA A 209 9.34 -3.65 -16.00
C ALA A 209 10.45 -3.96 -14.98
N HIS A 210 11.37 -3.01 -14.71
CA HIS A 210 12.37 -3.16 -13.66
C HIS A 210 11.75 -3.21 -12.25
N PHE A 211 10.57 -2.63 -12.08
CA PHE A 211 9.84 -2.69 -10.80
C PHE A 211 8.90 -3.87 -10.75
N GLY A 212 9.22 -4.85 -9.91
CA GLY A 212 8.35 -5.98 -9.55
C GLY A 212 7.34 -5.56 -8.49
N LEU A 213 6.06 -5.65 -8.82
CA LEU A 213 4.97 -5.21 -7.97
C LEU A 213 4.50 -6.35 -7.06
N LEU A 214 4.26 -6.06 -5.80
CA LEU A 214 3.75 -6.98 -4.79
C LEU A 214 2.52 -6.39 -4.10
N ASP A 215 1.75 -7.23 -3.42
CA ASP A 215 0.62 -6.87 -2.54
C ASP A 215 -0.51 -6.08 -3.24
N PHE A 216 -0.77 -6.42 -4.48
CA PHE A 216 -1.73 -5.76 -5.38
C PHE A 216 -3.13 -6.43 -5.43
N GLN A 217 -3.37 -7.54 -4.73
CA GLN A 217 -4.62 -8.30 -4.84
C GLN A 217 -5.87 -7.57 -4.35
N ASP A 218 -5.67 -6.49 -3.59
CA ASP A 218 -6.73 -5.60 -3.12
C ASP A 218 -6.94 -4.38 -4.04
N ALA A 219 -6.46 -4.48 -5.30
CA ALA A 219 -6.64 -3.45 -6.31
C ALA A 219 -8.11 -3.07 -6.50
N VAL A 220 -8.34 -1.81 -6.86
CA VAL A 220 -9.67 -1.22 -7.02
C VAL A 220 -9.73 -0.33 -8.26
N ALA A 221 -10.94 0.00 -8.72
CA ALA A 221 -11.16 1.03 -9.73
C ALA A 221 -11.33 2.38 -9.02
N GLY A 222 -10.32 3.24 -9.08
CA GLY A 222 -10.27 4.46 -8.28
C GLY A 222 -9.60 5.64 -8.97
N HIS A 223 -9.30 6.66 -8.18
CA HIS A 223 -8.71 7.91 -8.67
C HIS A 223 -7.20 7.79 -8.89
N PRO A 224 -6.64 8.30 -10.01
CA PRO A 224 -5.22 8.16 -10.36
C PRO A 224 -4.24 8.77 -9.36
N ALA A 225 -4.66 9.75 -8.58
CA ALA A 225 -3.79 10.34 -7.54
C ALA A 225 -3.54 9.40 -6.35
N TYR A 226 -4.33 8.34 -6.14
CA TYR A 226 -4.26 7.52 -4.91
C TYR A 226 -2.94 6.77 -4.75
N ASP A 227 -2.47 6.09 -5.80
CA ASP A 227 -1.21 5.34 -5.74
C ASP A 227 0.01 6.27 -5.77
N LEU A 228 -0.11 7.43 -6.45
CA LEU A 228 0.91 8.48 -6.41
C LEU A 228 1.08 8.99 -4.97
N ALA A 229 -0.03 9.26 -4.28
CA ALA A 229 -0.08 9.55 -2.86
C ALA A 229 0.60 8.46 -2.03
N SER A 230 0.28 7.20 -2.29
CA SER A 230 0.82 6.06 -1.53
C SER A 230 2.34 5.94 -1.58
N VAL A 231 2.97 6.25 -2.71
CA VAL A 231 4.42 6.12 -2.88
C VAL A 231 5.18 7.36 -2.46
N LEU A 232 4.57 8.56 -2.54
CA LEU A 232 5.23 9.83 -2.22
C LEU A 232 5.07 10.21 -0.74
N GLU A 233 4.01 9.78 -0.06
CA GLU A 233 3.85 9.92 1.40
C GLU A 233 3.84 8.54 2.09
N ASP A 234 4.96 7.84 1.96
CA ASP A 234 5.11 6.52 2.57
C ASP A 234 5.10 6.62 4.10
N ALA A 235 4.15 5.95 4.73
CA ALA A 235 4.01 5.90 6.18
C ALA A 235 5.26 5.39 6.91
N ARG A 236 6.14 4.66 6.22
CA ARG A 236 7.30 3.98 6.79
C ARG A 236 8.63 4.65 6.45
N ARG A 237 8.63 5.57 5.47
CA ARG A 237 9.82 6.26 4.99
C ARG A 237 9.55 7.74 4.72
N ASP A 238 10.49 8.60 5.08
CA ASP A 238 10.41 10.02 4.71
C ASP A 238 10.81 10.18 3.23
N VAL A 239 9.95 10.81 2.45
CA VAL A 239 10.24 11.25 1.09
C VAL A 239 10.53 12.74 1.13
N PRO A 240 11.68 13.21 0.60
CA PRO A 240 11.98 14.63 0.58
C PRO A 240 10.92 15.42 -0.22
N GLU A 241 10.43 16.54 0.31
CA GLU A 241 9.42 17.39 -0.35
C GLU A 241 9.82 17.79 -1.78
N ALA A 242 11.11 17.99 -2.03
CA ALA A 242 11.62 18.30 -3.38
C ALA A 242 11.46 17.12 -4.36
N ILE A 243 11.56 15.89 -3.88
CA ILE A 243 11.30 14.67 -4.66
C ILE A 243 9.80 14.54 -4.90
N GLU A 244 9.01 14.63 -3.86
CA GLU A 244 7.54 14.60 -3.93
C GLU A 244 7.02 15.61 -4.97
N ARG A 245 7.40 16.88 -4.85
CA ARG A 245 7.00 17.92 -5.81
C ARG A 245 7.42 17.58 -7.24
N ALA A 246 8.65 17.15 -7.44
CA ALA A 246 9.16 16.81 -8.76
C ALA A 246 8.40 15.62 -9.38
N MET A 247 7.99 14.62 -8.58
CA MET A 247 7.23 13.45 -9.05
C MET A 247 5.77 13.81 -9.35
N LEU A 248 5.15 14.64 -8.53
CA LEU A 248 3.82 15.17 -8.80
C LEU A 248 3.82 15.96 -10.12
N ASP A 249 4.77 16.87 -10.32
CA ASP A 249 4.92 17.63 -11.57
C ASP A 249 5.15 16.70 -12.78
N ARG A 250 5.99 15.66 -12.62
CA ARG A 250 6.25 14.65 -13.65
C ARG A 250 4.97 13.91 -14.06
N TYR A 251 4.21 13.45 -13.07
CA TYR A 251 2.95 12.75 -13.33
C TYR A 251 1.92 13.67 -14.00
N ILE A 252 1.76 14.92 -13.53
CA ILE A 252 0.88 15.92 -14.12
C ILE A 252 1.24 16.19 -15.58
N ALA A 253 2.54 16.38 -15.87
CA ALA A 253 3.03 16.62 -17.21
C ALA A 253 2.77 15.44 -18.17
N ALA A 254 2.94 14.20 -17.69
CA ALA A 254 2.75 12.99 -18.48
C ALA A 254 1.26 12.68 -18.72
N SER A 255 0.40 12.87 -17.71
CA SER A 255 -1.03 12.56 -17.77
C SER A 255 -1.86 13.67 -18.42
N GLY A 256 -1.39 14.91 -18.38
CA GLY A 256 -2.14 16.09 -18.87
C GLY A 256 -3.30 16.54 -17.97
N HIS A 257 -3.41 16.00 -16.75
CA HIS A 257 -4.55 16.26 -15.85
C HIS A 257 -4.50 17.63 -15.12
N GLY A 258 -3.35 18.32 -15.16
CA GLY A 258 -3.21 19.69 -14.66
C GLY A 258 -3.53 19.86 -13.18
N GLU A 259 -4.06 21.06 -12.84
CA GLU A 259 -4.39 21.43 -11.45
C GLU A 259 -5.45 20.53 -10.79
N ALA A 260 -6.30 19.86 -11.58
CA ALA A 260 -7.30 18.96 -11.01
C ALA A 260 -6.61 17.77 -10.29
N LEU A 261 -5.59 17.19 -10.90
CA LEU A 261 -4.81 16.12 -10.26
C LEU A 261 -4.07 16.62 -9.02
N GLU A 262 -3.51 17.82 -9.06
CA GLU A 262 -2.80 18.37 -7.90
C GLU A 262 -3.75 18.56 -6.70
N ARG A 263 -4.95 19.08 -6.92
CA ARG A 263 -5.97 19.18 -5.86
C ARG A 263 -6.39 17.81 -5.33
N ALA A 264 -6.59 16.87 -6.24
CA ALA A 264 -6.95 15.50 -5.86
C ALA A 264 -5.83 14.79 -5.09
N TYR A 265 -4.58 15.01 -5.46
CA TYR A 265 -3.41 14.48 -4.77
C TYR A 265 -3.44 14.88 -3.28
N TRP A 266 -3.48 16.17 -2.97
CA TRP A 266 -3.50 16.65 -1.58
C TRP A 266 -4.73 16.19 -0.80
N ALA A 267 -5.89 16.15 -1.44
CA ALA A 267 -7.11 15.70 -0.76
C ALA A 267 -7.08 14.20 -0.44
N LEU A 268 -6.55 13.38 -1.33
CA LEU A 268 -6.43 11.94 -1.13
C LEU A 268 -5.24 11.57 -0.21
N GLU A 269 -4.16 12.38 -0.18
CA GLU A 269 -3.13 12.28 0.84
C GLU A 269 -3.71 12.47 2.24
N ALA A 270 -4.41 13.59 2.45
CA ALA A 270 -5.05 13.86 3.73
C ALA A 270 -6.02 12.74 4.14
N GLN A 271 -6.83 12.24 3.19
CA GLN A 271 -7.75 11.11 3.42
C GLN A 271 -6.98 9.84 3.81
N ARG A 272 -5.96 9.48 3.04
CA ARG A 272 -5.15 8.29 3.26
C ARG A 272 -4.39 8.37 4.59
N ASN A 273 -3.75 9.49 4.90
CA ASN A 273 -3.01 9.71 6.14
C ASN A 273 -3.92 9.61 7.36
N THR A 274 -5.12 10.18 7.27
CA THR A 274 -6.15 10.07 8.32
C THR A 274 -6.60 8.62 8.51
N ARG A 275 -6.87 7.90 7.43
CA ARG A 275 -7.21 6.46 7.46
C ARG A 275 -6.07 5.66 8.12
N ILE A 276 -4.82 5.91 7.76
CA ILE A 276 -3.64 5.21 8.29
C ILE A 276 -3.48 5.42 9.80
N LEU A 277 -3.72 6.62 10.32
CA LEU A 277 -3.77 6.88 11.77
C LEU A 277 -4.74 5.92 12.47
N GLY A 278 -5.93 5.73 11.91
CA GLY A 278 -6.92 4.77 12.40
C GLY A 278 -6.46 3.32 12.26
N VAL A 279 -5.93 2.92 11.11
CA VAL A 279 -5.42 1.57 10.83
C VAL A 279 -4.31 1.20 11.80
N PHE A 280 -3.29 2.05 11.98
CA PHE A 280 -2.16 1.77 12.87
C PHE A 280 -2.61 1.68 14.32
N THR A 281 -3.58 2.49 14.73
CA THR A 281 -4.16 2.39 16.07
C THR A 281 -4.93 1.09 16.25
N ARG A 282 -5.71 0.66 15.24
CA ARG A 282 -6.41 -0.63 15.25
C ARG A 282 -5.44 -1.81 15.36
N LEU A 283 -4.36 -1.81 14.55
CA LEU A 283 -3.32 -2.84 14.60
C LEU A 283 -2.66 -2.91 15.98
N TRP A 284 -2.43 -1.75 16.60
CA TRP A 284 -1.93 -1.71 17.98
C TRP A 284 -2.93 -2.25 18.99
N LYS A 285 -4.16 -1.72 19.01
CA LYS A 285 -5.13 -2.00 20.08
C LYS A 285 -5.84 -3.34 19.93
N ARG A 286 -6.23 -3.71 18.72
CA ARG A 286 -6.97 -4.96 18.45
C ARG A 286 -6.02 -6.14 18.23
N ASP A 287 -4.96 -5.92 17.43
CA ASP A 287 -4.12 -7.02 16.94
C ASP A 287 -2.82 -7.17 17.76
N ASN A 288 -2.69 -6.40 18.86
CA ASN A 288 -1.55 -6.41 19.78
C ASN A 288 -0.19 -6.21 19.05
N LYS A 289 -0.14 -5.29 18.08
CA LYS A 289 1.05 -4.94 17.30
C LYS A 289 1.55 -3.51 17.68
N PRO A 290 2.15 -3.32 18.86
CA PRO A 290 2.50 -1.97 19.38
C PRO A 290 3.56 -1.26 18.53
N GLY A 291 4.32 -1.97 17.71
CA GLY A 291 5.33 -1.41 16.82
C GLY A 291 4.78 -0.39 15.81
N TYR A 292 3.48 -0.42 15.50
CA TYR A 292 2.86 0.56 14.61
C TYR A 292 2.72 1.96 15.23
N ARG A 293 2.80 2.09 16.57
CA ARG A 293 2.78 3.39 17.26
C ARG A 293 3.89 4.32 16.78
N ARG A 294 5.06 3.79 16.46
CA ARG A 294 6.23 4.59 16.02
C ARG A 294 5.98 5.42 14.76
N PHE A 295 5.00 5.05 13.95
CA PHE A 295 4.66 5.76 12.72
C PHE A 295 3.66 6.92 12.93
N GLN A 296 2.97 6.96 14.07
CA GLN A 296 1.95 7.97 14.33
C GLN A 296 2.48 9.42 14.25
N PRO A 297 3.66 9.76 14.80
CA PRO A 297 4.18 11.12 14.70
C PRO A 297 4.42 11.57 13.26
N ARG A 298 4.94 10.65 12.39
CA ARG A 298 5.12 10.93 10.96
C ARG A 298 3.77 11.16 10.27
N MET A 299 2.81 10.29 10.50
CA MET A 299 1.48 10.43 9.89
C MET A 299 0.80 11.74 10.27
N TRP A 300 0.98 12.21 11.52
CA TRP A 300 0.49 13.53 11.91
C TRP A 300 1.24 14.67 11.22
N GLY A 301 2.55 14.57 11.05
CA GLY A 301 3.33 15.58 10.32
C GLY A 301 2.89 15.72 8.86
N LEU A 302 2.66 14.59 8.18
CA LEU A 302 2.14 14.55 6.81
C LEU A 302 0.73 15.14 6.75
N LEU A 303 -0.19 14.65 7.56
CA LEU A 303 -1.57 15.14 7.59
C LEU A 303 -1.66 16.65 7.89
N GLU A 304 -0.88 17.18 8.83
CA GLU A 304 -0.86 18.62 9.13
C GLU A 304 -0.41 19.45 7.91
N ARG A 305 0.53 18.94 7.12
CA ARG A 305 0.99 19.56 5.87
C ARG A 305 -0.11 19.55 4.80
N ASP A 306 -0.79 18.42 4.64
CA ASP A 306 -1.87 18.27 3.67
C ASP A 306 -3.06 19.16 4.01
N LEU A 307 -3.46 19.19 5.27
CA LEU A 307 -4.57 20.02 5.75
C LEU A 307 -4.33 21.54 5.55
N ALA A 308 -3.08 21.95 5.30
CA ALA A 308 -2.77 23.33 4.95
C ALA A 308 -3.06 23.67 3.47
N GLN A 309 -3.30 22.66 2.64
CA GLN A 309 -3.53 22.84 1.21
C GLN A 309 -4.95 23.37 0.90
N PRO A 310 -5.11 24.08 -0.23
CA PRO A 310 -6.41 24.60 -0.66
C PRO A 310 -7.47 23.49 -0.83
N GLY A 311 -8.70 23.77 -0.39
CA GLY A 311 -9.83 22.85 -0.48
C GLY A 311 -10.00 21.93 0.73
N LEU A 312 -9.03 21.92 1.66
CA LEU A 312 -9.10 21.13 2.89
C LEU A 312 -9.48 21.96 4.13
N GLU A 313 -9.87 23.22 3.95
CA GLU A 313 -10.26 24.11 5.06
C GLU A 313 -11.39 23.55 5.94
N PRO A 314 -12.44 22.90 5.43
CA PRO A 314 -13.49 22.30 6.28
C PRO A 314 -12.92 21.23 7.21
N VAL A 315 -12.08 20.36 6.68
CA VAL A 315 -11.43 19.27 7.41
C VAL A 315 -10.45 19.82 8.43
N ARG A 316 -9.58 20.77 8.03
CA ARG A 316 -8.63 21.42 8.93
C ARG A 316 -9.35 22.06 10.13
N LYS A 317 -10.43 22.82 9.90
CA LYS A 317 -11.23 23.44 10.96
C LYS A 317 -11.79 22.39 11.94
N TRP A 318 -12.25 21.26 11.39
CA TRP A 318 -12.76 20.19 12.23
C TRP A 318 -11.63 19.62 13.12
N PHE A 319 -10.46 19.31 12.55
CA PHE A 319 -9.30 18.81 13.30
C PHE A 319 -8.83 19.79 14.37
N ASP A 320 -8.74 21.07 14.04
CA ASP A 320 -8.29 22.12 14.99
C ASP A 320 -9.26 22.30 16.16
N ALA A 321 -10.55 22.09 15.94
CA ALA A 321 -11.57 22.19 16.97
C ALA A 321 -11.64 20.95 17.87
N ASN A 322 -11.36 19.75 17.36
CA ASN A 322 -11.65 18.49 18.04
C ASN A 322 -10.40 17.72 18.48
N ILE A 323 -9.29 17.84 17.74
CA ILE A 323 -8.08 17.06 17.96
C ILE A 323 -6.92 18.01 18.30
N GLY A 324 -6.80 18.35 19.58
CA GLY A 324 -5.75 19.25 20.08
C GLY A 324 -4.36 18.56 20.16
N PRO A 325 -3.30 19.33 20.48
CA PRO A 325 -1.92 18.81 20.56
C PRO A 325 -1.75 17.58 21.47
N MET A 326 -2.47 17.55 22.61
CA MET A 326 -2.45 16.42 23.53
C MET A 326 -3.01 15.12 22.92
N HIS A 327 -3.88 15.22 21.91
CA HIS A 327 -4.40 14.06 21.20
C HIS A 327 -3.56 13.67 19.98
N ARG A 328 -2.77 14.61 19.40
CA ARG A 328 -1.95 14.37 18.20
C ARG A 328 -0.57 13.82 18.53
N ARG A 329 0.11 14.35 19.55
CA ARG A 329 1.55 14.11 19.81
C ARG A 329 1.83 13.39 21.11
N GLU A 330 1.19 13.78 22.22
CA GLU A 330 1.51 13.28 23.55
C GLU A 330 1.35 11.75 23.71
N PRO A 331 0.29 11.10 23.16
CA PRO A 331 0.13 9.66 23.33
C PRO A 331 1.25 8.82 22.69
N TRP A 332 2.08 9.43 21.85
CA TRP A 332 3.09 8.74 21.04
C TRP A 332 4.54 9.06 21.43
N GLN A 333 4.75 10.00 22.36
CA GLN A 333 6.09 10.44 22.78
C GLN A 333 6.94 9.34 23.43
N GLU A 334 6.31 8.33 24.04
CA GLU A 334 7.00 7.19 24.65
C GLU A 334 7.32 6.06 23.63
N ALA A 335 6.98 6.23 22.37
CA ALA A 335 7.11 5.18 21.33
C ALA A 335 8.38 5.33 20.48
N ALA A 336 9.22 6.32 20.77
CA ALA A 336 10.47 6.59 20.07
C ALA A 336 11.63 5.73 20.59
#